data_3d943e6594f9b5ff1525db35f77a22df
#
_entry.id   3d943e6594f9b5ff1525db35f77a22df
#
_cell.length_a   1.000
_cell.length_b   1.000
_cell.length_c   1.000
_cell.angle_alpha   90.00
_cell.angle_beta   90.00
_cell.angle_gamma   90.00
#
_symmetry.space_group_name_H-M   'P 1'
#
loop_
_entity.id
_entity.type
_entity.pdbx_description
1 polymer ?
#
loop_
_entity_poly.entity_id
_entity_poly.type
_entity_poly.pdbx_seq_one_letter_code
_entity_poly.pdbx_strand_id
1 'polypeptide(L)'
;MTREVLEALLAFDTSPEGKDHLACVSWLREQLEALGFVCRLHRPLPGAPALLEAHRPARGLEGHVVLYGHYDVTPFRGSAGDRATLVEARGRWFAHGVSDNKGPLAARLIALRGIQQSPALTWFIQGEEETGSAVASQVFGERLRGLAAGLWLEETGYHDFEDGTLRLIACRLGADGVESLAPDEPMQELLTALRLRAERWGIQTRQEVRKLNKAAVKGGCPFHRSLPPGARYLALGINDSRSHAHGVDESVPLWTFPLHAEQLQDVFHWVDRGARRET
;
A
#
# COMPACT_ATOMS: atom_id res chain seq x y z
N MET A 1 -9.55 0.45 -18.41
CA MET A 1 -9.91 0.58 -16.95
C MET A 1 -8.67 0.70 -16.06
N THR A 2 -7.71 -0.23 -16.07
CA THR A 2 -6.48 -0.13 -15.23
C THR A 2 -5.62 1.07 -15.61
N ARG A 3 -5.33 1.22 -16.89
CA ARG A 3 -4.54 2.32 -17.44
C ARG A 3 -5.17 3.69 -17.14
N GLU A 4 -6.46 3.85 -17.35
CA GLU A 4 -7.20 5.10 -17.14
C GLU A 4 -7.15 5.58 -15.67
N VAL A 5 -7.27 4.67 -14.69
CA VAL A 5 -7.14 4.99 -13.26
C VAL A 5 -5.74 5.47 -12.95
N LEU A 6 -4.74 4.79 -13.49
CA LEU A 6 -3.34 5.14 -13.26
C LEU A 6 -3.00 6.48 -13.93
N GLU A 7 -3.41 6.70 -15.19
CA GLU A 7 -3.22 7.98 -15.89
C GLU A 7 -3.88 9.14 -15.15
N ALA A 8 -5.08 8.95 -14.61
CA ALA A 8 -5.76 9.97 -13.82
C ALA A 8 -4.98 10.34 -12.55
N LEU A 9 -4.42 9.35 -11.84
CA LEU A 9 -3.57 9.61 -10.67
C LEU A 9 -2.26 10.30 -11.03
N LEU A 10 -1.61 9.86 -12.10
CA LEU A 10 -0.32 10.40 -12.55
C LEU A 10 -0.46 11.84 -13.07
N ALA A 11 -1.63 12.24 -13.56
CA ALA A 11 -1.88 13.60 -14.03
C ALA A 11 -1.76 14.68 -12.93
N PHE A 12 -1.94 14.32 -11.66
CA PHE A 12 -1.79 15.26 -10.54
C PHE A 12 -0.31 15.47 -10.20
N ASP A 13 0.14 16.73 -10.16
CA ASP A 13 1.45 17.09 -9.61
C ASP A 13 1.40 17.16 -8.09
N THR A 14 1.77 16.07 -7.44
CA THR A 14 1.83 15.93 -5.99
C THR A 14 3.28 15.87 -5.46
N SER A 15 4.23 16.43 -6.20
CA SER A 15 5.58 16.70 -5.71
C SER A 15 5.57 17.77 -4.60
N PRO A 16 6.65 17.97 -3.84
CA PRO A 16 6.68 18.97 -2.75
C PRO A 16 6.27 20.39 -3.18
N GLU A 17 6.62 20.81 -4.41
CA GLU A 17 6.22 22.08 -4.99
C GLU A 17 4.93 21.99 -5.82
N GLY A 18 4.36 20.81 -5.93
CA GLY A 18 3.14 20.53 -6.70
C GLY A 18 1.91 21.22 -6.14
N LYS A 19 0.99 21.58 -7.03
CA LYS A 19 -0.23 22.32 -6.67
C LYS A 19 -1.47 21.45 -6.57
N ASP A 20 -1.35 20.17 -6.92
CA ASP A 20 -2.50 19.29 -7.12
C ASP A 20 -2.80 18.36 -5.93
N HIS A 21 -2.12 18.53 -4.79
CA HIS A 21 -2.36 17.68 -3.61
C HIS A 21 -3.84 17.63 -3.20
N LEU A 22 -4.52 18.77 -3.18
CA LEU A 22 -5.94 18.82 -2.81
C LEU A 22 -6.82 18.18 -3.89
N ALA A 23 -6.52 18.41 -5.16
CA ALA A 23 -7.25 17.80 -6.27
C ALA A 23 -7.07 16.28 -6.28
N CYS A 24 -5.84 15.80 -6.09
CA CYS A 24 -5.53 14.37 -6.03
C CYS A 24 -6.26 13.68 -4.87
N VAL A 25 -6.17 14.21 -3.65
CA VAL A 25 -6.83 13.58 -2.49
C VAL A 25 -8.36 13.66 -2.60
N SER A 26 -8.91 14.69 -3.24
CA SER A 26 -10.34 14.79 -3.52
C SER A 26 -10.79 13.74 -4.52
N TRP A 27 -10.03 13.55 -5.59
CA TRP A 27 -10.28 12.49 -6.58
C TRP A 27 -10.21 11.09 -5.93
N LEU A 28 -9.17 10.82 -5.11
CA LEU A 28 -9.04 9.56 -4.36
C LEU A 28 -10.26 9.31 -3.46
N ARG A 29 -10.72 10.36 -2.77
CA ARG A 29 -11.92 10.29 -1.94
C ARG A 29 -13.14 9.88 -2.76
N GLU A 30 -13.38 10.52 -3.90
CA GLU A 30 -14.51 10.20 -4.79
C GLU A 30 -14.46 8.74 -5.28
N GLN A 31 -13.26 8.24 -5.66
CA GLN A 31 -13.09 6.86 -6.07
C GLN A 31 -13.42 5.88 -4.93
N LEU A 32 -13.01 6.20 -3.71
CA LEU A 32 -13.26 5.36 -2.52
C LEU A 32 -14.72 5.43 -2.09
N GLU A 33 -15.34 6.60 -2.10
CA GLU A 33 -16.77 6.75 -1.82
C GLU A 33 -17.63 5.95 -2.83
N ALA A 34 -17.26 5.94 -4.11
CA ALA A 34 -17.89 5.09 -5.12
C ALA A 34 -17.74 3.58 -4.84
N LEU A 35 -16.70 3.18 -4.09
CA LEU A 35 -16.50 1.81 -3.62
C LEU A 35 -17.19 1.53 -2.25
N GLY A 36 -17.93 2.51 -1.73
CA GLY A 36 -18.68 2.40 -0.47
C GLY A 36 -17.83 2.66 0.78
N PHE A 37 -16.71 3.35 0.65
CA PHE A 37 -16.00 3.85 1.81
C PHE A 37 -16.62 5.15 2.33
N VAL A 38 -16.55 5.33 3.65
CA VAL A 38 -16.76 6.62 4.31
C VAL A 38 -15.38 7.25 4.51
N CYS A 39 -15.20 8.45 3.97
CA CYS A 39 -13.91 9.11 3.89
C CYS A 39 -13.82 10.31 4.84
N ARG A 40 -12.65 10.48 5.47
CA ARG A 40 -12.29 11.62 6.32
C ARG A 40 -10.94 12.18 5.92
N LEU A 41 -10.86 13.50 5.73
CA LEU A 41 -9.59 14.21 5.51
C LEU A 41 -9.06 14.76 6.83
N HIS A 42 -7.84 14.39 7.18
CA HIS A 42 -7.11 14.92 8.33
C HIS A 42 -6.17 16.03 7.86
N ARG A 43 -6.26 17.20 8.47
CA ARG A 43 -5.45 18.41 8.18
C ARG A 43 -4.97 19.07 9.47
N PRO A 44 -4.17 18.38 10.30
CA PRO A 44 -3.74 18.93 11.59
C PRO A 44 -2.75 20.09 11.43
N LEU A 45 -2.06 20.19 10.28
CA LEU A 45 -1.07 21.20 10.00
C LEU A 45 -1.53 22.12 8.87
N PRO A 46 -1.63 23.45 9.08
CA PRO A 46 -1.97 24.42 8.03
C PRO A 46 -0.98 24.35 6.86
N GLY A 47 -1.53 24.32 5.63
CA GLY A 47 -0.74 24.30 4.40
C GLY A 47 -0.10 22.96 4.04
N ALA A 48 -0.12 21.99 4.92
CA ALA A 48 0.38 20.65 4.62
C ALA A 48 -0.66 19.81 3.82
N PRO A 49 -0.19 18.85 2.99
CA PRO A 49 -1.06 17.90 2.32
C PRO A 49 -1.93 17.10 3.31
N ALA A 50 -3.19 16.83 2.94
CA ALA A 50 -4.10 16.10 3.80
C ALA A 50 -3.78 14.60 3.81
N LEU A 51 -4.02 13.95 4.96
CA LEU A 51 -4.11 12.50 5.04
C LEU A 51 -5.57 12.08 4.89
N LEU A 52 -5.84 11.13 4.00
CA LEU A 52 -7.14 10.53 3.77
C LEU A 52 -7.26 9.24 4.59
N GLU A 53 -8.24 9.19 5.48
CA GLU A 53 -8.70 7.97 6.16
C GLU A 53 -10.03 7.55 5.53
N ALA A 54 -10.09 6.33 4.99
CA ALA A 54 -11.26 5.77 4.36
C ALA A 54 -11.65 4.46 5.05
N HIS A 55 -12.88 4.36 5.53
CA HIS A 55 -13.40 3.17 6.19
C HIS A 55 -14.55 2.55 5.39
N ARG A 56 -14.54 1.24 5.24
CA ARG A 56 -15.62 0.46 4.64
C ARG A 56 -15.98 -0.71 5.53
N PRO A 57 -17.28 -0.89 5.90
CA PRO A 57 -17.70 -2.07 6.66
C PRO A 57 -17.47 -3.36 5.87
N ALA A 58 -17.47 -4.46 6.58
CA ALA A 58 -17.34 -5.79 6.00
C ALA A 58 -18.43 -6.08 4.95
N ARG A 59 -18.05 -6.82 3.92
CA ARG A 59 -18.94 -7.28 2.84
C ARG A 59 -18.83 -8.80 2.72
N GLY A 60 -19.58 -9.53 3.52
CA GLY A 60 -19.66 -11.00 3.47
C GLY A 60 -18.47 -11.77 4.06
N LEU A 61 -17.40 -11.09 4.47
CA LEU A 61 -16.28 -11.69 5.21
C LEU A 61 -16.13 -10.99 6.56
N GLU A 62 -15.65 -11.71 7.57
CA GLU A 62 -15.41 -11.17 8.92
C GLU A 62 -13.99 -10.62 9.06
N GLY A 63 -13.74 -9.93 10.18
CA GLY A 63 -12.43 -9.37 10.50
C GLY A 63 -12.18 -7.98 9.91
N HIS A 64 -10.94 -7.51 10.01
CA HIS A 64 -10.54 -6.16 9.61
C HIS A 64 -9.13 -6.14 9.03
N VAL A 65 -8.94 -5.45 7.92
CA VAL A 65 -7.64 -5.16 7.31
C VAL A 65 -7.41 -3.67 7.29
N VAL A 66 -6.25 -3.23 7.76
CA VAL A 66 -5.80 -1.86 7.61
C VAL A 66 -4.80 -1.77 6.45
N LEU A 67 -5.11 -0.92 5.49
CA LEU A 67 -4.30 -0.65 4.31
C LEU A 67 -3.58 0.69 4.48
N TYR A 68 -2.37 0.78 3.95
CA TYR A 68 -1.58 1.99 3.90
C TYR A 68 -1.10 2.27 2.48
N GLY A 69 -0.92 3.56 2.13
CA GLY A 69 -0.30 4.06 0.92
C GLY A 69 -0.12 5.56 0.97
N HIS A 70 0.53 6.15 -0.04
CA HIS A 70 0.68 7.60 -0.16
C HIS A 70 0.47 8.07 -1.60
N TYR A 71 0.06 9.33 -1.77
CA TYR A 71 -0.23 9.91 -3.08
C TYR A 71 0.78 10.97 -3.52
N ASP A 72 1.67 11.40 -2.63
CA ASP A 72 2.76 12.31 -3.00
C ASP A 72 3.88 11.56 -3.72
N VAL A 73 4.72 12.32 -4.38
CA VAL A 73 5.87 11.83 -5.14
C VAL A 73 7.07 12.73 -4.89
N THR A 74 8.28 12.21 -5.07
CA THR A 74 9.52 13.00 -5.04
C THR A 74 9.53 14.09 -6.11
N PRO A 75 10.42 15.11 -6.01
CA PRO A 75 10.63 16.06 -7.11
C PRO A 75 11.04 15.34 -8.40
N PHE A 76 10.38 15.69 -9.51
CA PHE A 76 10.69 15.11 -10.81
C PHE A 76 12.07 15.54 -11.31
N ARG A 77 12.87 14.60 -11.77
CA ARG A 77 14.26 14.82 -12.23
C ARG A 77 14.44 14.83 -13.74
N GLY A 78 13.37 14.66 -14.51
CA GLY A 78 13.36 14.67 -15.98
C GLY A 78 12.83 15.96 -16.58
N SER A 79 12.54 15.95 -17.89
CA SER A 79 11.93 17.08 -18.58
C SER A 79 10.47 17.27 -18.16
N ALA A 80 10.03 18.51 -17.96
CA ALA A 80 8.69 18.81 -17.42
C ALA A 80 7.53 18.19 -18.24
N GLY A 81 7.73 17.95 -19.55
CA GLY A 81 6.74 17.31 -20.41
C GLY A 81 6.59 15.80 -20.21
N ASP A 82 7.56 15.15 -19.57
CA ASP A 82 7.58 13.68 -19.42
C ASP A 82 6.96 13.21 -18.09
N ARG A 83 6.70 14.13 -17.16
CA ARG A 83 6.27 13.85 -15.79
C ARG A 83 5.02 12.97 -15.68
N ALA A 84 3.97 13.31 -16.42
CA ALA A 84 2.66 12.69 -16.31
C ALA A 84 2.34 11.70 -17.45
N THR A 85 3.27 11.50 -18.38
CA THR A 85 3.02 10.64 -19.55
C THR A 85 3.28 9.19 -19.19
N LEU A 86 2.23 8.39 -19.20
CA LEU A 86 2.34 6.94 -19.01
C LEU A 86 2.78 6.28 -20.32
N VAL A 87 4.01 5.78 -20.33
CA VAL A 87 4.59 5.07 -21.47
C VAL A 87 4.57 3.57 -21.23
N GLU A 88 4.04 2.81 -22.17
CA GLU A 88 4.09 1.35 -22.13
C GLU A 88 5.21 0.83 -23.04
N ALA A 89 6.15 0.11 -22.45
CA ALA A 89 7.23 -0.53 -23.18
C ALA A 89 7.68 -1.80 -22.47
N ARG A 90 8.02 -2.84 -23.22
CA ARG A 90 8.61 -4.09 -22.72
C ARG A 90 7.80 -4.74 -21.60
N GLY A 91 6.47 -4.69 -21.65
CA GLY A 91 5.57 -5.24 -20.63
C GLY A 91 5.57 -4.46 -19.32
N ARG A 92 5.97 -3.20 -19.33
CA ARG A 92 6.03 -2.29 -18.18
C ARG A 92 5.37 -0.96 -18.49
N TRP A 93 4.88 -0.30 -17.47
CA TRP A 93 4.49 1.10 -17.49
C TRP A 93 5.57 1.95 -16.85
N PHE A 94 5.96 3.01 -17.56
CA PHE A 94 6.95 3.98 -17.13
C PHE A 94 6.26 5.32 -16.90
N ALA A 95 6.43 5.89 -15.73
CA ALA A 95 6.07 7.27 -15.38
C ALA A 95 6.64 7.61 -14.01
N HIS A 96 6.76 8.90 -13.71
CA HIS A 96 7.14 9.36 -12.38
C HIS A 96 6.02 9.07 -11.34
N GLY A 97 6.37 8.44 -10.21
CA GLY A 97 5.43 8.02 -9.18
C GLY A 97 4.63 6.75 -9.53
N VAL A 98 4.96 6.07 -10.65
CA VAL A 98 4.24 4.86 -11.06
C VAL A 98 4.54 3.67 -10.16
N SER A 99 5.71 3.61 -9.54
CA SER A 99 6.06 2.60 -8.56
C SER A 99 5.92 3.09 -7.13
N ASP A 100 6.13 4.39 -6.91
CA ASP A 100 6.17 5.03 -5.59
C ASP A 100 5.37 6.34 -5.57
N ASN A 101 4.07 6.31 -5.26
CA ASN A 101 3.25 5.16 -4.84
C ASN A 101 1.92 5.09 -5.60
N LYS A 102 1.74 5.85 -6.68
CA LYS A 102 0.48 5.97 -7.42
C LYS A 102 0.05 4.67 -8.12
N GLY A 103 1.02 3.86 -8.57
CA GLY A 103 0.73 2.55 -9.13
C GLY A 103 0.15 1.58 -8.11
N PRO A 104 0.76 1.37 -6.93
CA PRO A 104 0.19 0.60 -5.85
C PRO A 104 -1.21 1.08 -5.43
N LEU A 105 -1.46 2.40 -5.33
CA LEU A 105 -2.79 2.94 -5.09
C LEU A 105 -3.79 2.55 -6.19
N ALA A 106 -3.40 2.71 -7.46
CA ALA A 106 -4.23 2.32 -8.61
C ALA A 106 -4.53 0.82 -8.60
N ALA A 107 -3.53 -0.02 -8.33
CA ALA A 107 -3.68 -1.48 -8.28
C ALA A 107 -4.72 -1.90 -7.23
N ARG A 108 -4.66 -1.33 -6.04
CA ARG A 108 -5.63 -1.59 -4.96
C ARG A 108 -7.02 -1.08 -5.30
N LEU A 109 -7.16 0.13 -5.83
CA LEU A 109 -8.46 0.66 -6.28
C LEU A 109 -9.11 -0.25 -7.32
N ILE A 110 -8.34 -0.72 -8.29
CA ILE A 110 -8.82 -1.61 -9.35
C ILE A 110 -9.18 -2.98 -8.79
N ALA A 111 -8.35 -3.55 -7.93
CA ALA A 111 -8.63 -4.81 -7.26
C ALA A 111 -9.96 -4.73 -6.47
N LEU A 112 -10.15 -3.67 -5.70
CA LEU A 112 -11.36 -3.47 -4.89
C LEU A 112 -12.64 -3.26 -5.71
N ARG A 113 -12.54 -2.80 -6.96
CA ARG A 113 -13.69 -2.74 -7.91
C ARG A 113 -14.16 -4.14 -8.33
N GLY A 114 -13.24 -5.09 -8.46
CA GLY A 114 -13.53 -6.46 -8.84
C GLY A 114 -13.90 -7.40 -7.68
N ILE A 115 -13.44 -7.09 -6.47
CA ILE A 115 -13.64 -7.92 -5.28
C ILE A 115 -15.02 -7.67 -4.68
N GLN A 116 -15.87 -8.70 -4.70
CA GLN A 116 -17.26 -8.63 -4.21
C GLN A 116 -17.34 -8.78 -2.67
N GLN A 117 -16.49 -9.61 -2.09
CA GLN A 117 -16.48 -9.90 -0.64
C GLN A 117 -15.18 -9.43 0.00
N SER A 118 -15.28 -8.78 1.14
CA SER A 118 -14.12 -8.31 1.90
C SER A 118 -14.44 -8.25 3.40
N PRO A 119 -13.43 -8.37 4.28
CA PRO A 119 -13.54 -7.95 5.66
C PRO A 119 -13.77 -6.44 5.74
N ALA A 120 -13.94 -5.90 6.93
CA ALA A 120 -13.88 -4.45 7.13
C ALA A 120 -12.52 -3.93 6.66
N LEU A 121 -12.51 -2.77 6.02
CA LEU A 121 -11.29 -2.14 5.51
C LEU A 121 -11.16 -0.75 6.09
N THR A 122 -9.96 -0.41 6.54
CA THR A 122 -9.56 0.99 6.77
C THR A 122 -8.33 1.27 5.93
N TRP A 123 -8.38 2.31 5.10
CA TRP A 123 -7.26 2.67 4.24
C TRP A 123 -6.78 4.08 4.61
N PHE A 124 -5.52 4.17 5.01
CA PHE A 124 -4.83 5.44 5.22
C PHE A 124 -3.98 5.76 4.00
N ILE A 125 -4.21 6.94 3.40
CA ILE A 125 -3.47 7.43 2.24
C ILE A 125 -2.93 8.80 2.60
N GLN A 126 -1.62 8.90 2.78
CA GLN A 126 -0.97 10.17 3.16
C GLN A 126 -0.46 10.94 1.93
N GLY A 127 -0.17 12.22 2.10
CA GLY A 127 0.25 13.10 1.01
C GLY A 127 1.60 13.77 1.25
N GLU A 128 2.43 13.24 2.16
CA GLU A 128 3.72 13.82 2.54
C GLU A 128 4.72 12.75 3.02
N GLU A 129 4.62 11.53 2.47
CA GLU A 129 5.55 10.44 2.80
C GLU A 129 6.96 10.83 2.43
N GLU A 130 7.13 11.36 1.23
CA GLU A 130 8.41 11.76 0.64
C GLU A 130 9.04 13.00 1.30
N THR A 131 8.28 13.70 2.13
CA THR A 131 8.73 14.94 2.79
C THR A 131 8.83 14.85 4.30
N GLY A 132 8.62 13.66 4.88
CA GLY A 132 8.89 13.38 6.29
C GLY A 132 7.69 13.15 7.18
N SER A 133 6.47 13.07 6.62
CA SER A 133 5.28 12.50 7.28
C SER A 133 4.84 13.22 8.58
N ALA A 134 4.91 14.54 8.64
CA ALA A 134 4.56 15.31 9.85
C ALA A 134 3.07 15.20 10.20
N VAL A 135 2.16 15.26 9.19
CA VAL A 135 0.71 15.06 9.35
C VAL A 135 0.41 13.64 9.77
N ALA A 136 0.96 12.66 9.04
CA ALA A 136 0.74 11.25 9.32
C ALA A 136 1.24 10.85 10.72
N SER A 137 2.37 11.40 11.17
CA SER A 137 2.92 11.16 12.52
C SER A 137 1.97 11.59 13.64
N GLN A 138 1.24 12.71 13.44
CA GLN A 138 0.23 13.17 14.41
C GLN A 138 -1.02 12.29 14.36
N VAL A 139 -1.52 11.97 13.16
CA VAL A 139 -2.76 11.21 12.98
C VAL A 139 -2.58 9.74 13.41
N PHE A 140 -1.51 9.09 13.01
CA PHE A 140 -1.30 7.66 13.29
C PHE A 140 -1.13 7.35 14.77
N GLY A 141 -0.44 8.22 15.51
CA GLY A 141 -0.25 8.05 16.96
C GLY A 141 -1.56 7.93 17.74
N GLU A 142 -2.62 8.58 17.26
CA GLU A 142 -3.95 8.52 17.86
C GLU A 142 -4.82 7.44 17.21
N ARG A 143 -4.92 7.44 15.87
CA ARG A 143 -5.86 6.63 15.13
C ARG A 143 -5.54 5.14 15.13
N LEU A 144 -4.27 4.77 14.94
CA LEU A 144 -3.91 3.36 14.79
C LEU A 144 -4.00 2.58 16.11
N ARG A 145 -3.76 3.23 17.26
CA ARG A 145 -3.85 2.55 18.57
C ARG A 145 -5.23 2.04 18.92
N GLY A 146 -6.27 2.65 18.37
CA GLY A 146 -7.67 2.26 18.61
C GLY A 146 -8.22 1.22 17.63
N LEU A 147 -7.42 0.80 16.64
CA LEU A 147 -7.87 -0.16 15.64
C LEU A 147 -7.44 -1.58 16.00
N ALA A 148 -8.43 -2.47 16.07
CA ALA A 148 -8.19 -3.91 16.10
C ALA A 148 -8.22 -4.41 14.65
N ALA A 149 -7.08 -4.86 14.13
CA ALA A 149 -6.97 -5.38 12.77
C ALA A 149 -6.30 -6.76 12.78
N GLY A 150 -6.85 -7.67 11.98
CA GLY A 150 -6.25 -8.99 11.75
C GLY A 150 -4.96 -8.90 10.95
N LEU A 151 -4.83 -7.86 10.09
CA LEU A 151 -3.64 -7.60 9.30
C LEU A 151 -3.45 -6.11 9.01
N TRP A 152 -2.20 -5.67 9.04
CA TRP A 152 -1.71 -4.35 8.63
C TRP A 152 -0.92 -4.51 7.34
N LEU A 153 -1.47 -3.98 6.23
CA LEU A 153 -0.98 -4.20 4.87
C LEU A 153 -0.43 -2.91 4.28
N GLU A 154 0.84 -2.95 3.95
CA GLU A 154 1.58 -1.86 3.33
C GLU A 154 1.98 -2.23 1.90
N GLU A 155 2.40 -1.28 1.08
CA GLU A 155 2.58 -1.44 -0.37
C GLU A 155 4.01 -1.71 -0.83
N THR A 156 5.02 -1.61 0.03
CA THR A 156 6.44 -1.70 -0.38
C THR A 156 6.95 -3.12 -0.66
N GLY A 157 6.10 -4.13 -0.56
CA GLY A 157 6.48 -5.48 -1.00
C GLY A 157 6.79 -5.50 -2.49
N TYR A 158 7.88 -6.12 -2.91
CA TYR A 158 8.28 -6.13 -4.30
C TYR A 158 8.77 -7.50 -4.79
N HIS A 159 8.69 -7.68 -6.11
CA HIS A 159 9.19 -8.85 -6.81
C HIS A 159 10.67 -8.63 -7.17
N ASP A 160 11.54 -9.55 -6.76
CA ASP A 160 12.95 -9.51 -7.12
C ASP A 160 13.17 -10.23 -8.44
N PHE A 161 13.70 -9.53 -9.44
CA PHE A 161 13.92 -10.09 -10.77
C PHE A 161 15.34 -10.55 -11.03
N GLU A 162 16.28 -10.24 -10.18
CA GLU A 162 17.65 -10.77 -10.34
C GLU A 162 17.67 -12.28 -10.13
N ASP A 163 16.85 -12.76 -9.20
CA ASP A 163 16.66 -14.18 -8.91
C ASP A 163 15.24 -14.71 -9.22
N GLY A 164 14.34 -13.87 -9.74
CA GLY A 164 12.97 -14.24 -10.11
C GLY A 164 12.03 -14.49 -8.93
N THR A 165 12.35 -14.01 -7.73
CA THR A 165 11.59 -14.28 -6.53
C THR A 165 10.73 -13.11 -6.09
N LEU A 166 9.50 -13.41 -5.61
CA LEU A 166 8.68 -12.48 -4.84
C LEU A 166 9.20 -12.45 -3.39
N ARG A 167 9.56 -11.29 -2.90
CA ARG A 167 9.86 -11.11 -1.47
C ARG A 167 8.57 -10.92 -0.68
N LEU A 168 8.23 -11.91 0.11
CA LEU A 168 7.15 -11.81 1.10
C LEU A 168 7.75 -11.24 2.39
N ILE A 169 7.58 -9.94 2.60
CA ILE A 169 8.11 -9.23 3.78
C ILE A 169 7.01 -9.18 4.83
N ALA A 170 7.19 -9.94 5.90
CA ALA A 170 6.19 -10.05 6.95
C ALA A 170 6.83 -10.11 8.33
N CYS A 171 6.15 -9.57 9.33
CA CYS A 171 6.54 -9.70 10.72
C CYS A 171 5.32 -9.56 11.64
N ARG A 172 5.52 -9.95 12.91
CA ARG A 172 4.62 -9.62 14.01
C ARG A 172 5.34 -8.68 14.97
N LEU A 173 4.65 -7.72 15.53
CA LEU A 173 5.21 -6.89 16.59
C LEU A 173 5.14 -7.62 17.92
N GLY A 174 6.20 -7.51 18.71
CA GLY A 174 6.24 -8.00 20.10
C GLY A 174 5.26 -7.25 21.01
N ALA A 175 5.14 -7.73 22.23
CA ALA A 175 4.28 -7.13 23.26
C ALA A 175 4.70 -5.69 23.65
N ASP A 176 5.95 -5.32 23.42
CA ASP A 176 6.48 -3.97 23.60
C ASP A 176 6.12 -3.03 22.41
N GLY A 177 5.57 -3.57 21.34
CA GLY A 177 5.27 -2.85 20.09
C GLY A 177 6.52 -2.34 19.36
N VAL A 178 7.70 -2.84 19.67
CA VAL A 178 9.00 -2.40 19.11
C VAL A 178 9.72 -3.50 18.37
N GLU A 179 9.82 -4.67 18.99
CA GLU A 179 10.53 -5.80 18.42
C GLU A 179 9.77 -6.38 17.20
N SER A 180 10.50 -6.62 16.12
CA SER A 180 9.96 -7.34 14.97
C SER A 180 10.25 -8.82 15.11
N LEU A 181 9.20 -9.59 15.34
CA LEU A 181 9.24 -11.05 15.47
C LEU A 181 8.95 -11.72 14.13
N ALA A 182 9.41 -12.97 14.01
CA ALA A 182 9.01 -13.80 12.88
C ALA A 182 7.47 -13.94 12.82
N PRO A 183 6.89 -14.13 11.62
CA PRO A 183 5.47 -14.44 11.46
C PRO A 183 5.06 -15.64 12.32
N ASP A 184 3.93 -15.52 13.01
CA ASP A 184 3.31 -16.60 13.76
C ASP A 184 2.70 -17.69 12.84
N GLU A 185 2.26 -18.80 13.41
CA GLU A 185 1.69 -19.91 12.66
C GLU A 185 0.54 -19.49 11.74
N PRO A 186 -0.45 -18.66 12.18
CA PRO A 186 -1.48 -18.16 11.28
C PRO A 186 -0.91 -17.34 10.10
N MET A 187 0.09 -16.48 10.33
CA MET A 187 0.72 -15.73 9.23
C MET A 187 1.48 -16.65 8.27
N GLN A 188 2.05 -17.76 8.73
CA GLN A 188 2.71 -18.74 7.86
C GLN A 188 1.70 -19.41 6.90
N GLU A 189 0.44 -19.61 7.32
CA GLU A 189 -0.63 -20.05 6.42
C GLU A 189 -0.87 -19.03 5.29
N LEU A 190 -0.92 -17.73 5.62
CA LEU A 190 -1.07 -16.66 4.62
C LEU A 190 0.11 -16.63 3.66
N LEU A 191 1.33 -16.62 4.17
CA LEU A 191 2.55 -16.58 3.36
C LEU A 191 2.62 -17.80 2.41
N THR A 192 2.17 -18.97 2.88
CA THR A 192 2.06 -20.16 2.05
C THR A 192 1.01 -19.99 0.93
N ALA A 193 -0.15 -19.39 1.22
CA ALA A 193 -1.16 -19.11 0.21
C ALA A 193 -0.63 -18.14 -0.85
N LEU A 194 0.03 -17.05 -0.44
CA LEU A 194 0.65 -16.09 -1.35
C LEU A 194 1.76 -16.71 -2.20
N ARG A 195 2.58 -17.59 -1.61
CA ARG A 195 3.58 -18.39 -2.35
C ARG A 195 2.94 -19.24 -3.43
N LEU A 196 1.94 -20.05 -3.07
CA LEU A 196 1.21 -20.89 -4.03
C LEU A 196 0.53 -20.06 -5.12
N ARG A 197 0.05 -18.85 -4.80
CA ARG A 197 -0.50 -17.90 -5.77
C ARG A 197 0.57 -17.47 -6.76
N ALA A 198 1.72 -17.02 -6.27
CA ALA A 198 2.84 -16.60 -7.10
C ALA A 198 3.37 -17.73 -8.00
N GLU A 199 3.45 -18.95 -7.48
CA GLU A 199 3.88 -20.14 -8.26
C GLU A 199 2.97 -20.42 -9.47
N ARG A 200 1.65 -20.16 -9.38
CA ARG A 200 0.73 -20.27 -10.52
C ARG A 200 1.03 -19.25 -11.62
N TRP A 201 1.70 -18.17 -11.29
CA TRP A 201 2.23 -17.16 -12.23
C TRP A 201 3.68 -17.43 -12.63
N GLY A 202 4.23 -18.60 -12.26
CA GLY A 202 5.61 -18.98 -12.55
C GLY A 202 6.65 -18.23 -11.71
N ILE A 203 6.25 -17.66 -10.56
CA ILE A 203 7.10 -16.85 -9.71
C ILE A 203 7.46 -17.62 -8.45
N GLN A 204 8.77 -17.74 -8.17
CA GLN A 204 9.25 -18.26 -6.90
C GLN A 204 9.15 -17.18 -5.80
N THR A 205 9.05 -17.60 -4.55
CA THR A 205 8.96 -16.68 -3.42
C THR A 205 10.05 -16.93 -2.40
N ARG A 206 10.53 -15.84 -1.78
CA ARG A 206 11.40 -15.86 -0.63
C ARG A 206 10.76 -15.08 0.51
N GLN A 207 10.70 -15.68 1.69
CA GLN A 207 10.18 -15.03 2.88
C GLN A 207 11.29 -14.26 3.60
N GLU A 208 11.01 -13.03 3.96
CA GLU A 208 11.89 -12.18 4.76
C GLU A 208 11.13 -11.59 5.95
N VAL A 209 11.81 -11.52 7.08
CA VAL A 209 11.30 -10.79 8.26
C VAL A 209 11.79 -9.35 8.16
N ARG A 210 10.90 -8.40 8.06
CA ARG A 210 11.26 -6.98 8.06
C ARG A 210 11.64 -6.55 9.47
N LYS A 211 12.86 -6.04 9.63
CA LYS A 211 13.23 -5.29 10.82
C LYS A 211 12.62 -3.89 10.69
N LEU A 212 11.55 -3.64 11.42
CA LEU A 212 10.93 -2.32 11.46
C LEU A 212 11.86 -1.37 12.21
N ASN A 213 12.53 -0.50 11.47
CA ASN A 213 13.36 0.52 12.09
C ASN A 213 12.48 1.65 12.63
N LYS A 214 12.25 1.67 13.95
CA LYS A 214 11.48 2.73 14.61
C LYS A 214 12.28 4.01 14.86
N ALA A 215 13.58 4.02 14.56
CA ALA A 215 14.37 5.23 14.62
C ALA A 215 13.86 6.26 13.60
N ALA A 216 13.88 7.53 13.94
CA ALA A 216 13.49 8.61 13.06
C ALA A 216 14.49 8.69 11.89
N VAL A 217 14.21 7.98 10.82
CA VAL A 217 14.90 8.12 9.55
C VAL A 217 14.08 9.09 8.71
N LYS A 218 14.71 10.12 8.18
CA LYS A 218 14.13 11.03 7.21
C LYS A 218 13.64 10.18 6.01
N GLY A 219 12.35 10.26 5.67
CA GLY A 219 11.74 9.39 4.64
C GLY A 219 11.29 8.01 5.14
N GLY A 220 11.18 7.78 6.46
CA GLY A 220 10.61 6.54 6.99
C GLY A 220 9.10 6.65 7.21
N CYS A 221 8.34 5.68 6.70
CA CYS A 221 6.90 5.62 6.88
C CYS A 221 6.50 5.58 8.37
N PRO A 222 5.74 6.55 8.89
CA PRO A 222 5.31 6.58 10.29
C PRO A 222 4.29 5.50 10.63
N PHE A 223 3.68 4.87 9.62
CA PHE A 223 2.74 3.77 9.79
C PHE A 223 3.36 2.65 10.65
N HIS A 224 4.57 2.19 10.30
CA HIS A 224 5.25 1.14 11.05
C HIS A 224 5.49 1.48 12.52
N ARG A 225 5.76 2.76 12.81
CA ARG A 225 6.06 3.23 14.17
C ARG A 225 4.84 3.27 15.07
N SER A 226 3.67 3.33 14.47
CA SER A 226 2.39 3.53 15.14
C SER A 226 1.57 2.25 15.25
N LEU A 227 2.07 1.13 14.73
CA LEU A 227 1.40 -0.15 14.84
C LEU A 227 1.26 -0.58 16.31
N PRO A 228 0.11 -1.14 16.71
CA PRO A 228 -0.08 -1.62 18.06
C PRO A 228 0.78 -2.86 18.37
N PRO A 229 1.06 -3.14 19.66
CA PRO A 229 1.65 -4.39 20.07
C PRO A 229 0.90 -5.61 19.50
N GLY A 230 1.63 -6.64 19.12
CA GLY A 230 1.05 -7.85 18.55
C GLY A 230 0.58 -7.73 17.08
N ALA A 231 0.64 -6.55 16.46
CA ALA A 231 0.20 -6.35 15.08
C ALA A 231 0.90 -7.32 14.13
N ARG A 232 0.11 -7.95 13.25
CA ARG A 232 0.60 -8.73 12.11
C ARG A 232 0.76 -7.79 10.92
N TYR A 233 1.97 -7.67 10.41
CA TYR A 233 2.33 -6.77 9.31
C TYR A 233 2.77 -7.56 8.08
N LEU A 234 2.30 -7.09 6.93
CA LEU A 234 2.68 -7.62 5.63
C LEU A 234 2.96 -6.45 4.68
N ALA A 235 4.11 -6.46 4.01
CA ALA A 235 4.35 -5.62 2.84
C ALA A 235 4.04 -6.41 1.57
N LEU A 236 3.11 -5.91 0.79
CA LEU A 236 2.65 -6.54 -0.46
C LEU A 236 2.31 -5.45 -1.48
N GLY A 237 3.13 -5.33 -2.49
CA GLY A 237 3.00 -4.33 -3.56
C GLY A 237 3.12 -4.93 -4.94
N ILE A 238 3.25 -4.05 -5.94
CA ILE A 238 3.34 -4.41 -7.37
C ILE A 238 4.74 -4.18 -7.96
N ASN A 239 5.66 -3.67 -7.15
CA ASN A 239 7.00 -3.30 -7.59
C ASN A 239 7.90 -4.52 -7.79
N ASP A 240 8.97 -4.32 -8.54
CA ASP A 240 10.05 -5.28 -8.70
C ASP A 240 11.44 -4.61 -8.53
N SER A 241 12.50 -5.38 -8.60
CA SER A 241 13.88 -4.87 -8.47
C SER A 241 14.27 -3.90 -9.60
N ARG A 242 13.48 -3.79 -10.66
CA ARG A 242 13.68 -2.86 -11.79
C ARG A 242 12.69 -1.68 -11.75
N SER A 243 11.94 -1.53 -10.69
CA SER A 243 10.97 -0.42 -10.57
C SER A 243 11.66 0.94 -10.44
N HIS A 244 12.90 0.98 -9.95
CA HIS A 244 13.73 2.18 -9.86
C HIS A 244 13.00 3.38 -9.27
N ALA A 245 12.28 3.16 -8.14
CA ALA A 245 11.63 4.25 -7.42
C ALA A 245 12.57 5.45 -7.25
N HIS A 246 12.06 6.67 -7.45
CA HIS A 246 12.81 7.93 -7.48
C HIS A 246 13.80 8.07 -8.66
N GLY A 247 13.82 7.13 -9.59
CA GLY A 247 14.65 7.16 -10.82
C GLY A 247 13.93 7.83 -11.99
N VAL A 248 14.71 8.21 -13.02
CA VAL A 248 14.15 8.78 -14.26
C VAL A 248 13.44 7.73 -15.13
N ASP A 249 13.75 6.47 -14.91
CA ASP A 249 13.18 5.29 -15.58
C ASP A 249 12.27 4.47 -14.65
N GLU A 250 11.66 5.14 -13.70
CA GLU A 250 10.70 4.53 -12.77
C GLU A 250 9.59 3.80 -13.51
N SER A 251 9.31 2.55 -13.11
CA SER A 251 8.37 1.70 -13.84
C SER A 251 7.78 0.57 -12.99
N VAL A 252 6.65 0.02 -13.43
CA VAL A 252 6.04 -1.18 -12.85
C VAL A 252 5.72 -2.22 -13.91
N PRO A 253 5.84 -3.53 -13.63
CA PRO A 253 5.42 -4.57 -14.55
C PRO A 253 3.89 -4.63 -14.67
N LEU A 254 3.34 -4.82 -15.89
CA LEU A 254 1.90 -4.88 -16.09
C LEU A 254 1.26 -6.11 -15.42
N TRP A 255 1.96 -7.23 -15.42
CA TRP A 255 1.46 -8.51 -14.91
C TRP A 255 1.27 -8.52 -13.38
N THR A 256 1.89 -7.59 -12.65
CA THR A 256 1.75 -7.52 -11.19
C THR A 256 0.37 -7.01 -10.74
N PHE A 257 -0.34 -6.26 -11.57
CA PHE A 257 -1.68 -5.74 -11.22
C PHE A 257 -2.71 -6.86 -11.02
N PRO A 258 -2.91 -7.79 -11.98
CA PRO A 258 -3.83 -8.90 -11.77
C PRO A 258 -3.37 -9.85 -10.66
N LEU A 259 -2.07 -10.13 -10.53
CA LEU A 259 -1.56 -10.93 -9.42
C LEU A 259 -1.88 -10.28 -8.06
N HIS A 260 -1.68 -8.96 -7.94
CA HIS A 260 -1.97 -8.23 -6.70
C HIS A 260 -3.46 -8.31 -6.32
N ALA A 261 -4.36 -8.28 -7.31
CA ALA A 261 -5.79 -8.44 -7.05
C ALA A 261 -6.13 -9.84 -6.49
N GLU A 262 -5.50 -10.90 -7.02
CA GLU A 262 -5.64 -12.26 -6.51
C GLU A 262 -5.02 -12.40 -5.10
N GLN A 263 -3.87 -11.78 -4.86
CA GLN A 263 -3.21 -11.78 -3.55
C GLN A 263 -4.06 -11.07 -2.48
N LEU A 264 -4.72 -9.95 -2.83
CA LEU A 264 -5.65 -9.27 -1.93
C LEU A 264 -6.84 -10.16 -1.56
N GLN A 265 -7.38 -10.96 -2.48
CA GLN A 265 -8.43 -11.94 -2.16
C GLN A 265 -7.92 -13.00 -1.18
N ASP A 266 -6.71 -13.51 -1.39
CA ASP A 266 -6.11 -14.49 -0.47
C ASP A 266 -5.95 -13.89 0.95
N VAL A 267 -5.50 -12.63 1.05
CA VAL A 267 -5.42 -11.88 2.31
C VAL A 267 -6.79 -11.76 2.98
N PHE A 268 -7.83 -11.37 2.24
CA PHE A 268 -9.16 -11.16 2.80
C PHE A 268 -9.78 -12.46 3.33
N HIS A 269 -9.64 -13.55 2.57
CA HIS A 269 -10.12 -14.86 3.03
C HIS A 269 -9.32 -15.40 4.22
N TRP A 270 -8.03 -15.08 4.31
CA TRP A 270 -7.24 -15.46 5.46
C TRP A 270 -7.69 -14.71 6.73
N VAL A 271 -7.94 -13.40 6.64
CA VAL A 271 -8.44 -12.59 7.76
C VAL A 271 -9.81 -13.08 8.23
N ASP A 272 -10.72 -13.40 7.30
CA ASP A 272 -12.05 -13.97 7.62
C ASP A 272 -11.93 -15.28 8.43
N ARG A 273 -11.07 -16.21 7.99
CA ARG A 273 -10.84 -17.46 8.72
C ARG A 273 -10.27 -17.24 10.12
N GLY A 274 -9.40 -16.25 10.28
CA GLY A 274 -8.84 -15.87 11.58
C GLY A 274 -9.93 -15.35 12.53
N ALA A 275 -10.74 -14.40 12.05
CA ALA A 275 -11.83 -13.82 12.83
C ALA A 275 -12.84 -14.87 13.31
N ARG A 276 -13.22 -15.83 12.44
CA ARG A 276 -14.16 -16.93 12.78
C ARG A 276 -13.59 -17.95 13.77
N ARG A 277 -12.28 -18.05 13.92
CA ARG A 277 -11.65 -18.95 14.93
C ARG A 277 -11.63 -18.32 16.33
N GLU A 278 -11.74 -16.99 16.42
CA GLU A 278 -11.70 -16.23 17.68
C GLU A 278 -13.09 -16.01 18.28
N THR A 279 -14.16 -16.29 17.52
CA THR A 279 -15.57 -16.28 17.97
C THR A 279 -16.04 -17.67 18.38
#